data_cd2a00fb9c0f4532bdd9035fc383bac9
#
_entry.id   cd2a00fb9c0f4532bdd9035fc383bac9
#
_cell.length_a   1.000
_cell.length_b   1.000
_cell.length_c   1.000
_cell.angle_alpha   90.00
_cell.angle_beta   90.00
_cell.angle_gamma   90.00
#
_symmetry.space_group_name_H-M   'P 1'
#
loop_
_entity.id
_entity.type
_entity.pdbx_description
1 polymer ?
#
loop_
_entity_poly.entity_id
_entity_poly.type
_entity_poly.pdbx_seq_one_letter_code
_entity_poly.pdbx_strand_id
1 'polypeptide(L)'
;MFKYSDETAEAVTSGEKLLKESGTIYESFADMMSPDDAAKYLDFLEDGSKEGLTSAELADALLVSQKVGYEDVWDLRNVGDALETSYGKSTLNSLKNTENFTDSAIEHIFEGQVNARGKAVGYHYKGIEGTSGNVIPETESSTNNFGIYKAKVEVNGIPKTANGGFSSFYPKSMSPQEVIGSINEAYRNRVYIRGNTYSGLTSSGMEIEMFLDKNGKIISAYPVY
;
A
#
# COMPACT_ATOMS: atom_id res chain seq x y z
N MET A 1 -1.68 -16.40 -33.06
CA MET A 1 -1.43 -17.79 -32.57
C MET A 1 0.02 -17.82 -32.10
N PHE A 2 0.22 -17.62 -30.82
CA PHE A 2 1.56 -17.60 -30.22
C PHE A 2 2.05 -19.04 -30.11
N LYS A 3 3.31 -19.29 -30.52
CA LYS A 3 3.96 -20.59 -30.30
C LYS A 3 4.75 -20.47 -29.01
N TYR A 4 4.19 -21.02 -27.96
CA TYR A 4 4.88 -21.17 -26.68
C TYR A 4 5.81 -22.38 -26.70
N SER A 5 6.84 -22.39 -25.83
CA SER A 5 7.51 -23.64 -25.47
C SER A 5 6.49 -24.55 -24.78
N ASP A 6 6.67 -25.87 -24.84
CA ASP A 6 5.67 -26.80 -24.31
C ASP A 6 5.33 -26.54 -22.84
N GLU A 7 6.29 -26.11 -22.02
CA GLU A 7 6.08 -25.78 -20.59
C GLU A 7 5.28 -24.48 -20.42
N THR A 8 5.59 -23.41 -21.17
CA THR A 8 4.82 -22.16 -21.14
C THR A 8 3.42 -22.34 -21.73
N ALA A 9 3.23 -23.22 -22.70
CA ALA A 9 1.92 -23.53 -23.24
C ALA A 9 1.02 -24.27 -22.23
N GLU A 10 1.60 -25.16 -21.41
CA GLU A 10 0.87 -25.88 -20.39
C GLU A 10 0.47 -24.95 -19.23
N ALA A 11 1.37 -24.08 -18.77
CA ALA A 11 1.10 -23.07 -17.76
C ALA A 11 0.02 -22.07 -18.23
N VAL A 12 0.12 -21.56 -19.46
CA VAL A 12 -0.91 -20.68 -20.06
C VAL A 12 -2.25 -21.40 -20.17
N THR A 13 -2.27 -22.70 -20.51
CA THR A 13 -3.51 -23.46 -20.64
C THR A 13 -4.18 -23.68 -19.28
N SER A 14 -3.38 -23.92 -18.23
CA SER A 14 -3.89 -24.04 -16.86
C SER A 14 -4.46 -22.71 -16.37
N GLY A 15 -3.74 -21.61 -16.57
CA GLY A 15 -4.21 -20.28 -16.24
C GLY A 15 -5.42 -19.84 -17.08
N GLU A 16 -5.48 -20.21 -18.37
CA GLU A 16 -6.65 -20.02 -19.21
C GLU A 16 -7.90 -20.71 -18.65
N LYS A 17 -7.74 -21.92 -18.14
CA LYS A 17 -8.84 -22.66 -17.53
C LYS A 17 -9.33 -21.97 -16.26
N LEU A 18 -8.41 -21.52 -15.42
CA LEU A 18 -8.69 -20.80 -14.18
C LEU A 18 -9.38 -19.45 -14.44
N LEU A 19 -8.90 -18.69 -15.41
CA LEU A 19 -9.43 -17.38 -15.76
C LEU A 19 -10.75 -17.46 -16.53
N LYS A 20 -11.00 -18.52 -17.30
CA LYS A 20 -12.31 -18.78 -17.97
C LYS A 20 -13.44 -19.02 -16.98
N GLU A 21 -13.14 -19.63 -15.84
CA GLU A 21 -14.15 -19.86 -14.79
C GLU A 21 -14.53 -18.54 -14.08
N SER A 22 -13.66 -17.54 -14.11
CA SER A 22 -13.88 -16.22 -13.50
C SER A 22 -14.37 -15.10 -14.45
N GLY A 23 -14.55 -15.39 -15.74
CA GLY A 23 -15.16 -14.45 -16.71
C GLY A 23 -14.20 -13.36 -17.21
N THR A 24 -14.57 -12.11 -17.15
CA THR A 24 -13.98 -10.92 -17.82
C THR A 24 -12.49 -10.61 -17.61
N ILE A 25 -11.80 -11.28 -16.69
CA ILE A 25 -10.37 -11.00 -16.40
C ILE A 25 -9.45 -11.60 -17.46
N TYR A 26 -9.90 -12.67 -18.12
CA TYR A 26 -9.11 -13.42 -19.08
C TYR A 26 -8.67 -12.62 -20.30
N GLU A 27 -9.57 -11.87 -20.92
CA GLU A 27 -9.25 -11.09 -22.12
C GLU A 27 -8.24 -9.98 -21.81
N SER A 28 -8.35 -9.37 -20.62
CA SER A 28 -7.42 -8.30 -20.18
C SER A 28 -6.01 -8.81 -19.85
N PHE A 29 -5.88 -10.06 -19.40
CA PHE A 29 -4.61 -10.64 -18.99
C PHE A 29 -3.79 -11.16 -20.18
N ALA A 30 -4.47 -11.82 -21.13
CA ALA A 30 -3.83 -12.36 -22.32
C ALA A 30 -3.34 -11.29 -23.31
N ASP A 31 -4.00 -10.12 -23.31
CA ASP A 31 -3.66 -9.02 -24.23
C ASP A 31 -2.58 -8.07 -23.66
N MET A 32 -2.31 -8.11 -22.35
CA MET A 32 -1.42 -7.15 -21.68
C MET A 32 -0.03 -7.67 -21.36
N MET A 33 0.24 -8.97 -21.50
CA MET A 33 1.51 -9.57 -21.07
C MET A 33 2.23 -10.34 -22.16
N SER A 34 3.56 -10.38 -22.05
CA SER A 34 4.36 -11.32 -22.81
C SER A 34 4.10 -12.76 -22.32
N PRO A 35 4.30 -13.79 -23.15
CA PRO A 35 4.18 -15.19 -22.73
C PRO A 35 5.03 -15.55 -21.52
N ASP A 36 6.25 -15.01 -21.47
CA ASP A 36 7.20 -15.26 -20.37
C ASP A 36 6.72 -14.63 -19.05
N ASP A 37 6.08 -13.45 -19.12
CA ASP A 37 5.49 -12.81 -17.95
C ASP A 37 4.22 -13.55 -17.50
N ALA A 38 3.38 -13.99 -18.43
CA ALA A 38 2.22 -14.80 -18.11
C ALA A 38 2.60 -16.12 -17.40
N ALA A 39 3.68 -16.79 -17.82
CA ALA A 39 4.17 -17.99 -17.18
C ALA A 39 4.56 -17.75 -15.70
N LYS A 40 5.30 -16.68 -15.42
CA LYS A 40 5.69 -16.31 -14.04
C LYS A 40 4.48 -16.06 -13.14
N TYR A 41 3.45 -15.40 -13.67
CA TYR A 41 2.19 -15.17 -12.93
C TYR A 41 1.44 -16.47 -12.66
N LEU A 42 1.48 -17.41 -13.58
CA LEU A 42 0.84 -18.71 -13.42
C LEU A 42 1.58 -19.58 -12.39
N ASP A 43 2.89 -19.63 -12.43
CA ASP A 43 3.72 -20.29 -11.43
C ASP A 43 3.45 -19.70 -10.03
N PHE A 44 3.28 -18.37 -9.94
CA PHE A 44 2.87 -17.74 -8.70
C PHE A 44 1.47 -18.18 -8.26
N LEU A 45 0.50 -18.25 -9.16
CA LEU A 45 -0.86 -18.66 -8.84
C LEU A 45 -0.99 -20.14 -8.51
N GLU A 46 -0.16 -21.02 -9.09
CA GLU A 46 -0.23 -22.46 -8.90
C GLU A 46 0.51 -22.93 -7.64
N ASP A 47 1.72 -22.47 -7.40
CA ASP A 47 2.58 -23.01 -6.34
C ASP A 47 3.24 -21.94 -5.44
N GLY A 48 3.06 -20.66 -5.77
CA GLY A 48 3.63 -19.60 -5.00
C GLY A 48 5.02 -19.17 -5.33
N SER A 49 5.51 -19.61 -6.43
CA SER A 49 6.82 -19.19 -6.88
C SER A 49 6.86 -17.67 -7.08
N LYS A 50 7.82 -17.03 -6.44
CA LYS A 50 8.10 -15.58 -6.61
C LYS A 50 9.30 -15.37 -7.54
N GLU A 51 9.84 -16.43 -8.09
CA GLU A 51 11.03 -16.38 -8.90
C GLU A 51 10.77 -15.59 -10.20
N GLY A 52 11.57 -14.58 -10.42
CA GLY A 52 11.48 -13.73 -11.60
C GLY A 52 10.39 -12.66 -11.60
N LEU A 53 9.58 -12.55 -10.52
CA LEU A 53 8.60 -11.47 -10.37
C LEU A 53 9.19 -10.28 -9.61
N THR A 54 8.95 -9.08 -10.13
CA THR A 54 9.19 -7.84 -9.39
C THR A 54 8.09 -7.62 -8.35
N SER A 55 8.33 -6.72 -7.39
CA SER A 55 7.33 -6.39 -6.36
C SER A 55 6.01 -5.86 -6.95
N ALA A 56 6.06 -5.14 -8.07
CA ALA A 56 4.87 -4.65 -8.76
C ALA A 56 4.08 -5.80 -9.40
N GLU A 57 4.76 -6.70 -10.09
CA GLU A 57 4.16 -7.89 -10.70
C GLU A 57 3.55 -8.82 -9.65
N LEU A 58 4.20 -8.98 -8.49
CA LEU A 58 3.63 -9.73 -7.36
C LEU A 58 2.35 -9.10 -6.83
N ALA A 59 2.29 -7.75 -6.73
CA ALA A 59 1.08 -7.06 -6.32
C ALA A 59 -0.08 -7.27 -7.30
N ASP A 60 0.19 -7.23 -8.60
CA ASP A 60 -0.79 -7.50 -9.64
C ASP A 60 -1.26 -8.96 -9.61
N ALA A 61 -0.33 -9.93 -9.46
CA ALA A 61 -0.65 -11.34 -9.32
C ALA A 61 -1.54 -11.61 -8.10
N LEU A 62 -1.28 -10.94 -6.98
CA LEU A 62 -2.11 -11.04 -5.78
C LEU A 62 -3.54 -10.50 -6.03
N LEU A 63 -3.66 -9.35 -6.70
CA LEU A 63 -4.96 -8.80 -7.07
C LEU A 63 -5.76 -9.75 -7.96
N VAL A 64 -5.09 -10.41 -8.91
CA VAL A 64 -5.71 -11.43 -9.76
C VAL A 64 -6.15 -12.63 -8.93
N SER A 65 -5.30 -13.15 -8.03
CA SER A 65 -5.64 -14.29 -7.18
C SER A 65 -6.87 -14.03 -6.30
N GLN A 66 -6.98 -12.83 -5.73
CA GLN A 66 -8.16 -12.42 -4.94
C GLN A 66 -9.45 -12.37 -5.77
N LYS A 67 -9.37 -11.91 -7.02
CA LYS A 67 -10.52 -11.80 -7.90
C LYS A 67 -11.03 -13.14 -8.41
N VAL A 68 -10.16 -14.13 -8.55
CA VAL A 68 -10.52 -15.48 -9.00
C VAL A 68 -10.89 -16.43 -7.86
N GLY A 69 -10.88 -15.97 -6.60
CA GLY A 69 -11.33 -16.76 -5.46
C GLY A 69 -10.34 -17.83 -5.00
N TYR A 70 -9.06 -17.65 -5.25
CA TYR A 70 -7.97 -18.56 -4.86
C TYR A 70 -7.58 -18.42 -3.38
N GLU A 71 -8.58 -18.29 -2.50
CA GLU A 71 -8.34 -18.07 -1.07
C GLU A 71 -7.74 -19.30 -0.35
N ASP A 72 -7.97 -20.51 -0.89
CA ASP A 72 -7.57 -21.77 -0.23
C ASP A 72 -6.11 -22.18 -0.50
N VAL A 73 -5.42 -21.60 -1.50
CA VAL A 73 -4.09 -22.04 -1.91
C VAL A 73 -2.98 -21.24 -1.19
N TRP A 74 -3.34 -20.10 -0.57
CA TRP A 74 -2.37 -19.15 -0.06
C TRP A 74 -2.73 -18.60 1.31
N ASP A 75 -1.79 -18.67 2.23
CA ASP A 75 -1.81 -17.76 3.35
C ASP A 75 -1.43 -16.35 2.85
N LEU A 76 -2.45 -15.62 2.35
CA LEU A 76 -2.32 -14.26 1.83
C LEU A 76 -1.60 -13.32 2.80
N ARG A 77 -1.57 -13.65 4.10
CA ARG A 77 -0.81 -12.93 5.13
C ARG A 77 0.69 -13.03 4.91
N ASN A 78 1.18 -14.21 4.51
CA ASN A 78 2.60 -14.39 4.20
C ASN A 78 3.01 -13.72 2.89
N VAL A 79 2.10 -13.56 1.95
CA VAL A 79 2.35 -12.83 0.70
C VAL A 79 2.29 -11.32 0.95
N GLY A 80 1.35 -10.85 1.78
CA GLY A 80 1.27 -9.44 2.17
C GLY A 80 2.55 -8.95 2.87
N ASP A 81 3.14 -9.78 3.72
CA ASP A 81 4.42 -9.47 4.38
C ASP A 81 5.63 -9.52 3.43
N ALA A 82 5.52 -10.27 2.31
CA ALA A 82 6.56 -10.31 1.27
C ALA A 82 6.44 -9.19 0.23
N LEU A 83 5.27 -8.56 0.14
CA LEU A 83 4.99 -7.40 -0.71
C LEU A 83 5.27 -6.08 0.04
N GLU A 84 6.41 -5.97 0.74
CA GLU A 84 6.94 -4.65 1.01
C GLU A 84 7.36 -4.05 -0.34
N THR A 85 6.37 -3.55 -1.10
CA THR A 85 6.62 -2.78 -2.31
C THR A 85 7.41 -1.56 -1.89
N SER A 86 8.69 -1.57 -2.22
CA SER A 86 9.56 -0.45 -1.91
C SER A 86 9.52 0.52 -3.07
N TYR A 87 9.06 1.72 -2.80
CA TYR A 87 9.04 2.81 -3.77
C TYR A 87 10.24 3.72 -3.54
N GLY A 88 10.91 4.12 -4.60
CA GLY A 88 11.94 5.15 -4.50
C GLY A 88 11.34 6.51 -4.10
N LYS A 89 12.12 7.32 -3.40
CA LYS A 89 11.72 8.67 -2.93
C LYS A 89 11.21 9.59 -4.05
N SER A 90 11.68 9.38 -5.28
CA SER A 90 11.21 10.10 -6.48
C SER A 90 9.71 9.89 -6.77
N THR A 91 9.11 8.80 -6.30
CA THR A 91 7.68 8.52 -6.45
C THR A 91 6.83 9.62 -5.80
N LEU A 92 7.28 10.22 -4.70
CA LEU A 92 6.57 11.29 -4.02
C LEU A 92 6.39 12.54 -4.89
N ASN A 93 7.30 12.79 -5.83
CA ASN A 93 7.23 13.91 -6.77
C ASN A 93 6.22 13.69 -7.90
N SER A 94 5.78 12.46 -8.12
CA SER A 94 4.83 12.08 -9.18
C SER A 94 3.40 11.87 -8.68
N LEU A 95 3.16 12.02 -7.37
CA LEU A 95 1.83 11.86 -6.77
C LEU A 95 0.84 12.86 -7.37
N LYS A 96 -0.35 12.37 -7.68
CA LYS A 96 -1.47 13.16 -8.23
C LYS A 96 -2.52 13.44 -7.16
N ASN A 97 -3.36 14.44 -7.43
CA ASN A 97 -4.46 14.83 -6.54
C ASN A 97 -3.98 15.26 -5.14
N THR A 98 -2.88 16.00 -5.09
CA THR A 98 -2.27 16.52 -3.86
C THR A 98 -2.70 17.96 -3.53
N GLU A 99 -3.63 18.52 -4.27
CA GLU A 99 -4.09 19.91 -4.12
C GLU A 99 -4.77 20.21 -2.77
N ASN A 100 -5.26 19.19 -2.09
CA ASN A 100 -5.84 19.32 -0.74
C ASN A 100 -4.78 19.31 0.38
N PHE A 101 -3.54 19.03 0.05
CA PHE A 101 -2.44 18.91 1.01
C PHE A 101 -1.63 20.21 1.05
N THR A 102 -0.99 20.49 2.19
CA THR A 102 0.09 21.47 2.27
C THR A 102 1.36 20.85 1.67
N ASP A 103 2.32 21.68 1.26
CA ASP A 103 3.58 21.20 0.67
C ASP A 103 4.36 20.26 1.61
N SER A 104 4.26 20.47 2.93
CA SER A 104 4.93 19.64 3.94
C SER A 104 4.15 18.39 4.35
N ALA A 105 2.87 18.27 3.97
CA ALA A 105 2.04 17.16 4.44
C ALA A 105 2.48 15.82 3.83
N ILE A 106 2.91 15.82 2.57
CA ILE A 106 3.40 14.62 1.88
C ILE A 106 4.65 14.09 2.59
N GLU A 107 5.64 14.96 2.84
CA GLU A 107 6.82 14.60 3.61
C GLU A 107 6.44 14.08 5.01
N HIS A 108 5.54 14.77 5.70
CA HIS A 108 5.07 14.37 7.03
C HIS A 108 4.48 12.96 7.05
N ILE A 109 3.66 12.63 6.07
CA ILE A 109 2.96 11.32 5.99
C ILE A 109 3.95 10.21 5.61
N PHE A 110 4.75 10.42 4.57
CA PHE A 110 5.56 9.38 3.94
C PHE A 110 6.99 9.28 4.48
N GLU A 111 7.56 10.36 4.95
CA GLU A 111 8.97 10.40 5.39
C GLU A 111 9.13 10.70 6.88
N GLY A 112 8.12 11.33 7.48
CA GLY A 112 8.25 11.91 8.81
C GLY A 112 9.09 13.19 8.81
N GLN A 113 9.02 13.95 9.88
CA GLN A 113 9.69 15.24 10.03
C GLN A 113 10.23 15.43 11.45
N VAL A 114 11.27 16.23 11.59
CA VAL A 114 11.66 16.80 12.89
C VAL A 114 11.13 18.22 12.94
N ASN A 115 10.20 18.47 13.85
CA ASN A 115 9.57 19.78 13.99
C ASN A 115 10.52 20.83 14.60
N ALA A 116 10.11 22.10 14.61
CA ALA A 116 10.92 23.21 15.15
C ALA A 116 11.33 23.05 16.63
N ARG A 117 10.70 22.13 17.38
CA ARG A 117 11.04 21.79 18.77
C ARG A 117 11.99 20.60 18.87
N GLY A 118 12.55 20.13 17.76
CA GLY A 118 13.44 18.97 17.71
C GLY A 118 12.77 17.64 17.96
N LYS A 119 11.43 17.53 17.78
CA LYS A 119 10.68 16.30 18.01
C LYS A 119 10.31 15.62 16.70
N ALA A 120 10.50 14.30 16.63
CA ALA A 120 10.03 13.47 15.54
C ALA A 120 8.48 13.43 15.50
N VAL A 121 7.92 13.64 14.30
CA VAL A 121 6.47 13.68 14.02
C VAL A 121 6.19 13.04 12.66
N GLY A 122 4.95 12.57 12.45
CA GLY A 122 4.56 11.93 11.20
C GLY A 122 5.04 10.50 11.07
N TYR A 123 5.38 10.11 9.83
CA TYR A 123 5.76 8.78 9.37
C TYR A 123 4.65 7.76 9.56
N HIS A 124 3.80 7.66 8.54
CA HIS A 124 2.60 6.85 8.56
C HIS A 124 2.52 5.85 7.39
N TYR A 125 3.58 5.78 6.58
CA TYR A 125 3.71 4.84 5.47
C TYR A 125 5.15 4.35 5.34
N LYS A 126 5.36 3.02 5.33
CA LYS A 126 6.69 2.40 5.36
C LYS A 126 7.27 2.10 3.97
N GLY A 127 6.45 2.08 2.93
CA GLY A 127 6.83 1.59 1.60
C GLY A 127 7.73 2.52 0.76
N ILE A 128 8.32 3.60 1.32
CA ILE A 128 9.27 4.48 0.60
C ILE A 128 10.69 4.25 1.10
N GLU A 129 11.61 3.90 0.19
CA GLU A 129 13.04 3.78 0.50
C GLU A 129 13.73 5.13 0.65
N GLY A 130 14.75 5.16 1.50
CA GLY A 130 15.60 6.34 1.69
C GLY A 130 14.91 7.49 2.42
N THR A 131 13.81 7.21 3.15
CA THR A 131 13.13 8.21 3.98
C THR A 131 13.89 8.52 5.24
N SER A 132 13.55 9.65 5.87
CA SER A 132 14.07 10.05 7.19
C SER A 132 13.46 9.23 8.33
N GLY A 133 12.26 8.68 8.12
CA GLY A 133 11.54 7.87 9.08
C GLY A 133 11.98 6.42 9.06
N ASN A 134 12.05 5.82 10.24
CA ASN A 134 12.33 4.40 10.42
C ASN A 134 11.39 3.82 11.48
N VAL A 135 10.95 2.60 11.24
CA VAL A 135 10.26 1.79 12.26
C VAL A 135 11.32 1.19 13.18
N ILE A 136 11.09 1.29 14.50
CA ILE A 136 11.96 0.64 15.48
C ILE A 136 11.67 -0.87 15.43
N PRO A 137 12.69 -1.73 15.21
CA PRO A 137 12.52 -3.17 15.10
C PRO A 137 11.72 -3.77 16.27
N GLU A 138 10.96 -4.83 16.01
CA GLU A 138 10.18 -5.60 16.99
C GLU A 138 9.06 -4.80 17.70
N THR A 139 8.66 -3.65 17.14
CA THR A 139 7.59 -2.83 17.72
C THR A 139 6.31 -2.81 16.89
N GLU A 140 6.32 -3.44 15.72
CA GLU A 140 5.13 -3.55 14.87
C GLU A 140 4.05 -4.40 15.56
N SER A 141 2.82 -3.88 15.58
CA SER A 141 1.66 -4.66 16.02
C SER A 141 1.20 -5.61 14.90
N SER A 142 0.34 -6.58 15.22
CA SER A 142 -0.48 -7.24 14.21
C SER A 142 -1.31 -6.20 13.44
N THR A 143 -1.71 -6.55 12.23
CA THR A 143 -2.63 -5.72 11.42
C THR A 143 -4.08 -5.90 11.90
N ASN A 144 -4.90 -4.87 11.73
CA ASN A 144 -6.35 -4.99 11.85
C ASN A 144 -6.97 -5.49 10.52
N ASN A 145 -8.30 -5.58 10.45
CA ASN A 145 -9.04 -6.04 9.27
C ASN A 145 -8.82 -5.20 8.00
N PHE A 146 -8.29 -3.98 8.14
CA PHE A 146 -7.94 -3.11 7.03
C PHE A 146 -6.45 -3.17 6.67
N GLY A 147 -5.65 -4.00 7.32
CA GLY A 147 -4.21 -4.06 7.15
C GLY A 147 -3.44 -2.94 7.87
N ILE A 148 -4.13 -2.10 8.69
CA ILE A 148 -3.52 -1.03 9.46
C ILE A 148 -2.76 -1.63 10.64
N TYR A 149 -1.58 -1.10 10.94
CA TYR A 149 -0.76 -1.52 12.08
C TYR A 149 -0.16 -0.30 12.80
N LYS A 150 0.43 -0.52 13.95
CA LYS A 150 1.18 0.48 14.73
C LYS A 150 2.63 0.04 14.92
N ALA A 151 3.51 1.00 14.94
CA ALA A 151 4.90 0.76 15.30
C ALA A 151 5.49 1.99 16.01
N LYS A 152 6.50 1.78 16.84
CA LYS A 152 7.34 2.88 17.32
C LYS A 152 8.25 3.34 16.20
N VAL A 153 8.47 4.64 16.12
CA VAL A 153 9.23 5.25 15.04
C VAL A 153 10.28 6.22 15.54
N GLU A 154 11.26 6.42 14.71
CA GLU A 154 12.21 7.52 14.78
C GLU A 154 12.24 8.29 13.44
N VAL A 155 12.69 9.52 13.46
CA VAL A 155 12.92 10.33 12.27
C VAL A 155 14.30 10.98 12.39
N ASN A 156 15.16 10.76 11.40
CA ASN A 156 16.58 11.18 11.46
C ASN A 156 17.29 10.72 12.75
N GLY A 157 17.02 9.50 13.22
CA GLY A 157 17.57 8.95 14.45
C GLY A 157 16.98 9.53 15.75
N ILE A 158 15.96 10.40 15.67
CA ILE A 158 15.28 10.97 16.82
C ILE A 158 14.00 10.15 17.10
N PRO A 159 13.90 9.44 18.24
CA PRO A 159 12.70 8.69 18.56
C PRO A 159 11.48 9.62 18.75
N LYS A 160 10.34 9.22 18.20
CA LYS A 160 9.05 9.88 18.46
C LYS A 160 8.67 9.72 19.92
N THR A 161 8.18 10.78 20.54
CA THR A 161 7.74 10.78 21.94
C THR A 161 6.23 10.92 22.10
N ALA A 162 5.56 11.54 21.13
CA ALA A 162 4.10 11.62 21.11
C ALA A 162 3.47 10.23 20.96
N ASN A 163 2.29 10.02 21.55
CA ASN A 163 1.56 8.76 21.50
C ASN A 163 2.38 7.54 21.98
N GLY A 164 3.24 7.71 22.97
CA GLY A 164 4.12 6.64 23.44
C GLY A 164 5.17 6.19 22.43
N GLY A 165 5.47 7.01 21.44
CA GLY A 165 6.40 6.70 20.35
C GLY A 165 5.76 6.09 19.11
N PHE A 166 4.46 5.75 19.17
CA PHE A 166 3.79 5.05 18.07
C PHE A 166 3.28 5.98 16.97
N SER A 167 3.38 5.49 15.74
CA SER A 167 2.58 5.92 14.59
C SER A 167 1.67 4.77 14.17
N SER A 168 0.48 5.09 13.64
CA SER A 168 -0.32 4.13 12.87
C SER A 168 0.07 4.24 11.40
N PHE A 169 0.06 3.11 10.71
CA PHE A 169 0.54 2.99 9.35
C PHE A 169 -0.58 2.53 8.41
N TYR A 170 -0.59 3.10 7.23
CA TYR A 170 -1.38 2.58 6.12
C TYR A 170 -0.94 1.15 5.79
N PRO A 171 -1.86 0.32 5.25
CA PRO A 171 -1.55 -1.05 4.85
C PRO A 171 -0.32 -1.13 3.97
N LYS A 172 0.53 -2.12 4.20
CA LYS A 172 1.75 -2.36 3.42
C LYS A 172 1.46 -2.65 1.94
N SER A 173 0.28 -3.17 1.64
CA SER A 173 -0.19 -3.46 0.27
C SER A 173 -0.60 -2.23 -0.52
N MET A 174 -0.80 -1.07 0.11
CA MET A 174 -1.18 0.16 -0.60
C MET A 174 0.03 0.82 -1.24
N SER A 175 -0.11 1.25 -2.48
CA SER A 175 0.85 2.15 -3.11
C SER A 175 0.75 3.57 -2.51
N PRO A 176 1.78 4.42 -2.65
CA PRO A 176 1.72 5.82 -2.22
C PRO A 176 0.55 6.60 -2.83
N GLN A 177 0.20 6.30 -4.09
CA GLN A 177 -0.92 6.95 -4.76
C GLN A 177 -2.28 6.51 -4.19
N GLU A 178 -2.43 5.25 -3.79
CA GLU A 178 -3.64 4.76 -3.11
C GLU A 178 -3.79 5.36 -1.72
N VAL A 179 -2.70 5.60 -1.00
CA VAL A 179 -2.73 6.34 0.27
C VAL A 179 -3.27 7.75 0.05
N ILE A 180 -2.78 8.49 -0.95
CA ILE A 180 -3.31 9.82 -1.30
C ILE A 180 -4.81 9.74 -1.68
N GLY A 181 -5.18 8.73 -2.45
CA GLY A 181 -6.58 8.48 -2.84
C GLY A 181 -7.49 8.28 -1.63
N SER A 182 -7.09 7.44 -0.70
CA SER A 182 -7.83 7.13 0.53
C SER A 182 -7.97 8.37 1.44
N ILE A 183 -6.90 9.15 1.58
CA ILE A 183 -6.94 10.40 2.35
C ILE A 183 -7.93 11.38 1.70
N ASN A 184 -7.89 11.56 0.38
CA ASN A 184 -8.80 12.44 -0.34
C ASN A 184 -10.25 11.97 -0.24
N GLU A 185 -10.49 10.67 -0.24
CA GLU A 185 -11.82 10.10 -0.05
C GLU A 185 -12.37 10.44 1.35
N ALA A 186 -11.60 10.15 2.39
CA ALA A 186 -11.95 10.51 3.76
C ALA A 186 -12.11 12.04 3.96
N TYR A 187 -11.26 12.83 3.28
CA TYR A 187 -11.34 14.29 3.32
C TYR A 187 -12.66 14.83 2.77
N ARG A 188 -13.24 14.22 1.72
CA ARG A 188 -14.51 14.65 1.12
C ARG A 188 -15.70 14.47 2.05
N ASN A 189 -15.69 13.44 2.90
CA ASN A 189 -16.79 13.14 3.82
C ASN A 189 -16.43 13.37 5.30
N ARG A 190 -15.38 14.15 5.55
CA ARG A 190 -14.85 14.40 6.89
C ARG A 190 -15.84 15.09 7.81
N VAL A 191 -15.82 14.69 9.05
CA VAL A 191 -16.55 15.32 10.15
C VAL A 191 -15.56 15.95 11.13
N TYR A 192 -15.96 17.09 11.71
CA TYR A 192 -15.18 17.78 12.73
C TYR A 192 -15.16 16.98 14.04
N ILE A 193 -13.99 16.82 14.63
CA ILE A 193 -13.80 16.18 15.93
C ILE A 193 -13.49 17.23 17.00
N ARG A 194 -12.39 17.96 16.86
CA ARG A 194 -11.96 19.00 17.81
C ARG A 194 -10.79 19.83 17.22
N GLY A 195 -10.66 21.08 17.66
CA GLY A 195 -9.53 21.92 17.27
C GLY A 195 -9.37 22.01 15.76
N ASN A 196 -8.33 21.44 15.21
CA ASN A 196 -8.11 21.31 13.78
C ASN A 196 -8.15 19.84 13.31
N THR A 197 -8.71 18.95 14.13
CA THR A 197 -8.81 17.50 13.88
C THR A 197 -10.15 17.16 13.26
N TYR A 198 -10.12 16.36 12.20
CA TYR A 198 -11.25 15.81 11.49
C TYR A 198 -11.06 14.31 11.31
N SER A 199 -12.14 13.55 11.14
CA SER A 199 -12.13 12.15 10.75
C SER A 199 -13.05 11.92 9.56
N GLY A 200 -12.71 10.98 8.70
CA GLY A 200 -13.54 10.54 7.59
C GLY A 200 -13.33 9.06 7.28
N LEU A 201 -14.32 8.47 6.61
CA LEU A 201 -14.27 7.07 6.21
C LEU A 201 -13.98 6.97 4.71
N THR A 202 -13.20 5.97 4.33
CA THR A 202 -13.13 5.52 2.94
C THR A 202 -14.38 4.68 2.58
N SER A 203 -14.60 4.41 1.31
CA SER A 203 -15.66 3.51 0.84
C SER A 203 -15.51 2.08 1.37
N SER A 204 -14.26 1.66 1.65
CA SER A 204 -13.98 0.37 2.30
C SER A 204 -14.27 0.37 3.81
N GLY A 205 -14.56 1.54 4.42
CA GLY A 205 -14.80 1.69 5.86
C GLY A 205 -13.54 1.97 6.67
N MET A 206 -12.37 2.16 6.05
CA MET A 206 -11.16 2.57 6.75
C MET A 206 -11.31 4.01 7.26
N GLU A 207 -11.15 4.21 8.56
CA GLU A 207 -11.19 5.53 9.18
C GLU A 207 -9.82 6.22 9.08
N ILE A 208 -9.83 7.48 8.64
CA ILE A 208 -8.64 8.33 8.56
C ILE A 208 -8.88 9.59 9.37
N GLU A 209 -8.05 9.80 10.39
CA GLU A 209 -7.98 11.06 11.13
C GLU A 209 -7.01 12.01 10.43
N MET A 210 -7.37 13.29 10.34
CA MET A 210 -6.58 14.30 9.67
C MET A 210 -6.58 15.63 10.43
N PHE A 211 -5.48 16.37 10.28
CA PHE A 211 -5.34 17.71 10.77
C PHE A 211 -5.37 18.70 9.59
N LEU A 212 -6.18 19.74 9.71
CA LEU A 212 -6.28 20.76 8.67
C LEU A 212 -5.68 22.09 9.14
N ASP A 213 -5.12 22.84 8.19
CA ASP A 213 -4.71 24.21 8.43
C ASP A 213 -5.93 25.18 8.41
N LYS A 214 -5.68 26.46 8.63
CA LYS A 214 -6.72 27.51 8.60
C LYS A 214 -7.41 27.69 7.24
N ASN A 215 -6.80 27.19 6.17
CA ASN A 215 -7.35 27.25 4.80
C ASN A 215 -8.07 25.94 4.43
N GLY A 216 -8.16 25.00 5.36
CA GLY A 216 -8.77 23.68 5.14
C GLY A 216 -7.85 22.68 4.45
N LYS A 217 -6.56 22.96 4.26
CA LYS A 217 -5.61 22.01 3.68
C LYS A 217 -5.10 21.02 4.71
N ILE A 218 -4.87 19.79 4.26
CA ILE A 218 -4.35 18.69 5.08
C ILE A 218 -2.88 18.98 5.41
N ILE A 219 -2.55 18.98 6.71
CA ILE A 219 -1.17 19.08 7.23
C ILE A 219 -0.65 17.77 7.76
N SER A 220 -1.55 16.82 8.07
CA SER A 220 -1.25 15.45 8.47
C SER A 220 -2.49 14.59 8.28
N ALA A 221 -2.31 13.31 7.95
CA ALA A 221 -3.38 12.32 7.93
C ALA A 221 -2.81 10.93 8.21
N TYR A 222 -3.56 10.13 8.97
CA TYR A 222 -3.16 8.78 9.33
C TYR A 222 -4.38 7.88 9.55
N PRO A 223 -4.25 6.56 9.30
CA PRO A 223 -5.34 5.64 9.51
C PRO A 223 -5.54 5.37 11.01
N VAL A 224 -6.79 5.21 11.42
CA VAL A 224 -7.14 4.86 12.81
C VAL A 224 -7.02 3.34 12.98
N TYR A 225 -6.19 2.94 13.96
CA TYR A 225 -5.93 1.52 14.26
C TYR A 225 -6.99 0.94 15.20
#